data_ee63ffcbeb66e730a0229382b0623ca5
#
_entry.id   ee63ffcbeb66e730a0229382b0623ca5
#
_cell.length_a   1.000
_cell.length_b   1.000
_cell.length_c   1.000
_cell.angle_alpha   90.00
_cell.angle_beta   90.00
_cell.angle_gamma   90.00
#
_symmetry.space_group_name_H-M   'P 1'
#
loop_
_entity.id
_entity.type
_entity.pdbx_description
1 polymer ?
#
loop_
_entity_poly.entity_id
_entity_poly.type
_entity_poly.pdbx_seq_one_letter_code
_entity_poly.pdbx_strand_id
1 'polypeptide(L)'
;MNRAKNTGLVLCGLVLGLSLSAPAAQAVESLKATLSTNRILVDGQEVRLTAYNINGNNYVMLRDIGRAVGFNIYWDSDSKCVQVESDKPYTGEAPVKSTTTKPVEQPAQTDVAAAKQDIIDRTNALRRENGAAALRVNDKLMQAAQVRADEMASSSVYSHTRPDGRRNTSVTDCPYVGENIHRIADWALQGKSVSEAAVWSWNLSGGHRDNLLEKNYAETGVGLSRGVNDSGEACWYCVQ
;
A
#
# COMPACT_ATOMS: atom_id res chain seq x y z
N MET A 1 -67.50 -9.99 48.75
CA MET A 1 -67.63 -9.61 47.31
C MET A 1 -66.32 -9.06 46.82
N ASN A 2 -65.68 -9.84 45.92
CA ASN A 2 -64.69 -9.54 44.91
C ASN A 2 -63.53 -8.60 45.28
N ARG A 3 -62.43 -9.24 45.72
CA ARG A 3 -61.05 -8.78 45.47
C ARG A 3 -60.39 -9.82 44.57
N ALA A 4 -60.44 -9.61 43.30
CA ALA A 4 -59.64 -10.32 42.37
C ALA A 4 -59.67 -9.53 41.04
N LYS A 5 -58.73 -8.69 40.75
CA LYS A 5 -58.37 -8.13 39.46
C LYS A 5 -57.29 -7.04 39.60
N ASN A 6 -56.04 -7.38 39.84
CA ASN A 6 -54.92 -6.48 39.54
C ASN A 6 -53.55 -7.18 39.58
N THR A 7 -53.48 -8.51 39.42
CA THR A 7 -52.21 -9.25 39.45
C THR A 7 -51.74 -9.65 38.05
N GLY A 8 -52.50 -9.31 37.00
CA GLY A 8 -52.15 -9.72 35.62
C GLY A 8 -51.35 -8.73 34.79
N LEU A 9 -51.20 -7.46 35.22
CA LEU A 9 -50.57 -6.43 34.38
C LEU A 9 -49.09 -6.15 34.72
N VAL A 10 -48.58 -6.70 35.82
CA VAL A 10 -47.16 -6.47 36.22
C VAL A 10 -46.22 -7.53 35.64
N LEU A 11 -46.73 -8.69 35.23
CA LEU A 11 -45.91 -9.76 34.69
C LEU A 11 -45.60 -9.63 33.19
N CYS A 12 -46.40 -8.87 32.43
CA CYS A 12 -46.14 -8.62 31.01
C CYS A 12 -45.08 -7.55 30.73
N GLY A 13 -44.86 -6.64 31.70
CA GLY A 13 -43.86 -5.57 31.55
C GLY A 13 -42.40 -6.03 31.79
N LEU A 14 -42.21 -7.12 32.55
CA LEU A 14 -40.89 -7.60 32.92
C LEU A 14 -40.29 -8.55 31.87
N VAL A 15 -41.10 -9.17 31.00
CA VAL A 15 -40.64 -10.07 29.97
C VAL A 15 -40.26 -9.34 28.67
N LEU A 16 -40.79 -8.15 28.43
CA LEU A 16 -40.47 -7.30 27.28
C LEU A 16 -39.21 -6.46 27.44
N GLY A 17 -38.71 -6.30 28.68
CA GLY A 17 -37.52 -5.51 28.98
C GLY A 17 -36.18 -6.26 28.90
N LEU A 18 -36.22 -7.60 28.83
CA LEU A 18 -35.00 -8.44 28.80
C LEU A 18 -34.61 -8.94 27.43
N SER A 19 -35.37 -8.62 26.39
CA SER A 19 -35.11 -9.09 25.02
C SER A 19 -34.38 -8.09 24.09
N LEU A 20 -33.94 -6.93 24.63
CA LEU A 20 -33.33 -5.87 23.79
C LEU A 20 -31.84 -5.61 24.07
N SER A 21 -31.16 -6.48 24.78
CA SER A 21 -29.71 -6.34 25.00
C SER A 21 -28.91 -7.63 24.73
N ALA A 22 -29.28 -8.38 23.69
CA ALA A 22 -28.32 -9.31 23.12
C ALA A 22 -27.35 -8.48 22.27
N PRO A 23 -26.01 -8.51 22.56
CA PRO A 23 -25.06 -7.94 21.63
C PRO A 23 -25.27 -8.67 20.30
N ALA A 24 -25.45 -7.91 19.22
CA ALA A 24 -25.44 -8.47 17.88
C ALA A 24 -24.09 -9.19 17.72
N ALA A 25 -24.10 -10.51 17.83
CA ALA A 25 -22.96 -11.32 17.48
C ALA A 25 -22.73 -11.06 15.97
N GLN A 26 -21.67 -10.32 15.66
CA GLN A 26 -21.22 -10.19 14.28
C GLN A 26 -20.97 -11.62 13.80
N ALA A 27 -21.76 -12.05 12.83
CA ALA A 27 -21.55 -13.34 12.18
C ALA A 27 -20.14 -13.27 11.54
N VAL A 28 -19.22 -14.05 12.08
CA VAL A 28 -17.93 -14.25 11.42
C VAL A 28 -18.24 -15.05 10.17
N GLU A 29 -18.20 -14.41 9.00
CA GLU A 29 -18.30 -15.12 7.73
C GLU A 29 -17.11 -16.08 7.64
N SER A 30 -17.39 -17.37 7.77
CA SER A 30 -16.40 -18.40 7.56
C SER A 30 -16.18 -18.61 6.05
N LEU A 31 -14.98 -18.30 5.57
CA LEU A 31 -14.58 -18.62 4.19
C LEU A 31 -14.37 -20.14 4.05
N LYS A 32 -15.08 -20.74 3.11
CA LYS A 32 -14.89 -22.16 2.80
C LYS A 32 -13.71 -22.33 1.84
N ALA A 33 -12.63 -22.92 2.34
CA ALA A 33 -11.47 -23.32 1.55
C ALA A 33 -11.54 -24.81 1.25
N THR A 34 -11.35 -25.21 -0.01
CA THR A 34 -11.25 -26.62 -0.43
C THR A 34 -9.89 -26.84 -1.11
N LEU A 35 -9.30 -28.04 -0.96
CA LEU A 35 -8.08 -28.37 -1.69
C LEU A 35 -8.31 -28.24 -3.20
N SER A 36 -7.41 -27.54 -3.87
CA SER A 36 -7.43 -27.41 -5.33
C SER A 36 -6.73 -28.61 -5.97
N THR A 37 -7.31 -29.13 -7.03
CA THR A 37 -6.71 -30.17 -7.87
C THR A 37 -6.05 -29.59 -9.12
N ASN A 38 -6.00 -28.28 -9.24
CA ASN A 38 -5.42 -27.60 -10.39
C ASN A 38 -3.89 -27.79 -10.42
N ARG A 39 -3.36 -28.04 -11.61
CA ARG A 39 -1.93 -28.08 -11.85
C ARG A 39 -1.37 -26.65 -11.80
N ILE A 40 -0.22 -26.48 -11.18
CA ILE A 40 0.50 -25.20 -11.12
C ILE A 40 1.79 -25.37 -11.90
N LEU A 41 2.02 -24.48 -12.88
CA LEU A 41 3.23 -24.44 -13.66
C LEU A 41 4.00 -23.15 -13.36
N VAL A 42 5.31 -23.27 -13.19
CA VAL A 42 6.26 -22.17 -13.09
C VAL A 42 7.19 -22.30 -14.29
N ASP A 43 7.25 -21.29 -15.14
CA ASP A 43 8.03 -21.28 -16.38
C ASP A 43 7.81 -22.53 -17.26
N GLY A 44 6.54 -22.99 -17.31
CA GLY A 44 6.14 -24.16 -18.09
C GLY A 44 6.41 -25.52 -17.42
N GLN A 45 7.07 -25.56 -16.27
CA GLN A 45 7.32 -26.77 -15.50
C GLN A 45 6.32 -26.95 -14.37
N GLU A 46 5.78 -28.17 -14.24
CA GLU A 46 4.83 -28.47 -13.16
C GLU A 46 5.52 -28.49 -11.81
N VAL A 47 5.00 -27.68 -10.88
CA VAL A 47 5.47 -27.65 -9.49
C VAL A 47 4.38 -28.21 -8.56
N ARG A 48 4.81 -29.02 -7.57
CA ARG A 48 3.88 -29.59 -6.57
C ARG A 48 3.73 -28.61 -5.42
N LEU A 49 2.63 -27.85 -5.43
CA LEU A 49 2.27 -26.90 -4.39
C LEU A 49 0.90 -27.28 -3.81
N THR A 50 0.73 -27.08 -2.51
CA THR A 50 -0.59 -27.17 -1.90
C THR A 50 -1.35 -25.89 -2.22
N ALA A 51 -2.43 -26.02 -2.99
CA ALA A 51 -3.32 -24.91 -3.32
C ALA A 51 -4.71 -25.14 -2.72
N TYR A 52 -5.37 -24.06 -2.35
CA TYR A 52 -6.75 -24.03 -1.90
C TYR A 52 -7.60 -23.23 -2.86
N ASN A 53 -8.79 -23.70 -3.14
CA ASN A 53 -9.81 -22.92 -3.86
C ASN A 53 -10.69 -22.21 -2.84
N ILE A 54 -10.80 -20.90 -2.97
CA ILE A 54 -11.70 -20.04 -2.19
C ILE A 54 -12.42 -19.13 -3.18
N ASN A 55 -13.74 -19.27 -3.26
CA ASN A 55 -14.58 -18.47 -4.17
C ASN A 55 -14.09 -18.48 -5.64
N GLY A 56 -13.67 -19.65 -6.13
CA GLY A 56 -13.22 -19.82 -7.52
C GLY A 56 -11.75 -19.45 -7.78
N ASN A 57 -11.03 -18.87 -6.80
CA ASN A 57 -9.64 -18.50 -6.93
C ASN A 57 -8.70 -19.50 -6.23
N ASN A 58 -7.53 -19.73 -6.81
CA ASN A 58 -6.50 -20.58 -6.20
C ASN A 58 -5.61 -19.75 -5.28
N TYR A 59 -5.44 -20.22 -4.06
CA TYR A 59 -4.55 -19.66 -3.05
C TYR A 59 -3.44 -20.65 -2.74
N VAL A 60 -2.21 -20.20 -2.77
CA VAL A 60 -1.03 -20.98 -2.40
C VAL A 60 -0.26 -20.25 -1.30
N MET A 61 0.44 -21.00 -0.48
CA MET A 61 1.31 -20.38 0.53
C MET A 61 2.44 -19.64 -0.18
N LEU A 62 2.63 -18.38 0.17
CA LEU A 62 3.67 -17.52 -0.40
C LEU A 62 5.06 -18.15 -0.25
N ARG A 63 5.32 -18.84 0.86
CA ARG A 63 6.58 -19.57 1.11
C ARG A 63 6.83 -20.70 0.10
N ASP A 64 5.78 -21.38 -0.31
CA ASP A 64 5.92 -22.49 -1.27
C ASP A 64 6.22 -21.95 -2.68
N ILE A 65 5.63 -20.81 -3.04
CA ILE A 65 5.99 -20.08 -4.27
C ILE A 65 7.44 -19.62 -4.21
N GLY A 66 7.88 -18.99 -3.10
CA GLY A 66 9.28 -18.57 -2.95
C GLY A 66 10.27 -19.72 -3.13
N ARG A 67 9.95 -20.88 -2.57
CA ARG A 67 10.77 -22.10 -2.74
C ARG A 67 10.79 -22.60 -4.19
N ALA A 68 9.65 -22.57 -4.87
CA ALA A 68 9.54 -23.08 -6.24
C ALA A 68 10.19 -22.17 -7.27
N VAL A 69 10.15 -20.84 -7.05
CA VAL A 69 10.69 -19.82 -7.96
C VAL A 69 12.13 -19.42 -7.58
N GLY A 70 12.54 -19.67 -6.34
CA GLY A 70 13.91 -19.46 -5.88
C GLY A 70 14.19 -18.12 -5.22
N PHE A 71 13.17 -17.44 -4.68
CA PHE A 71 13.35 -16.22 -3.91
C PHE A 71 13.05 -16.42 -2.42
N ASN A 72 13.69 -15.63 -1.54
CA ASN A 72 13.57 -15.80 -0.11
C ASN A 72 12.29 -15.20 0.45
N ILE A 73 11.65 -15.93 1.36
CA ILE A 73 10.47 -15.49 2.12
C ILE A 73 10.58 -15.97 3.55
N TYR A 74 10.43 -15.05 4.49
CA TYR A 74 10.44 -15.38 5.92
C TYR A 74 9.53 -14.45 6.72
N TRP A 75 9.20 -14.87 7.94
CA TRP A 75 8.54 -14.00 8.90
C TRP A 75 9.59 -13.24 9.71
N ASP A 76 9.52 -11.91 9.65
CA ASP A 76 10.34 -11.06 10.51
C ASP A 76 9.56 -10.73 11.79
N SER A 77 10.04 -11.26 12.92
CA SER A 77 9.39 -11.07 14.22
C SER A 77 9.56 -9.66 14.79
N ASP A 78 10.57 -8.91 14.36
CA ASP A 78 10.84 -7.56 14.84
C ASP A 78 9.90 -6.55 14.18
N SER A 79 9.78 -6.61 12.86
CA SER A 79 8.86 -5.76 12.08
C SER A 79 7.44 -6.34 12.00
N LYS A 80 7.21 -7.56 12.51
CA LYS A 80 5.92 -8.28 12.46
C LYS A 80 5.33 -8.37 11.06
N CYS A 81 6.17 -8.62 10.06
CA CYS A 81 5.74 -8.75 8.67
C CYS A 81 6.36 -9.96 7.97
N VAL A 82 5.74 -10.34 6.85
CA VAL A 82 6.34 -11.30 5.92
C VAL A 82 7.29 -10.54 5.00
N GLN A 83 8.56 -10.91 5.03
CA GLN A 83 9.59 -10.39 4.14
C GLN A 83 9.68 -11.23 2.87
N VAL A 84 9.78 -10.57 1.72
CA VAL A 84 10.01 -11.17 0.41
C VAL A 84 11.27 -10.53 -0.17
N GLU A 85 12.32 -11.32 -0.31
CA GLU A 85 13.60 -10.91 -0.90
C GLU A 85 13.73 -11.57 -2.27
N SER A 86 13.27 -10.86 -3.32
CA SER A 86 13.16 -11.41 -4.67
C SER A 86 14.51 -11.64 -5.36
N ASP A 87 15.58 -11.04 -4.85
CA ASP A 87 16.95 -11.12 -5.33
C ASP A 87 17.82 -12.11 -4.55
N LYS A 88 17.27 -12.77 -3.54
CA LYS A 88 18.00 -13.73 -2.71
C LYS A 88 17.44 -15.14 -2.83
N PRO A 89 18.33 -16.16 -2.83
CA PRO A 89 17.90 -17.54 -2.92
C PRO A 89 17.04 -17.92 -1.70
N TYR A 90 16.08 -18.81 -1.91
CA TYR A 90 15.21 -19.29 -0.85
C TYR A 90 15.99 -19.99 0.28
N THR A 91 15.89 -19.48 1.48
CA THR A 91 16.34 -20.12 2.71
C THR A 91 15.18 -20.44 3.64
N GLY A 92 14.09 -19.69 3.56
CA GLY A 92 12.94 -19.80 4.44
C GLY A 92 13.19 -19.22 5.84
N GLU A 93 14.36 -18.64 6.06
CA GLU A 93 14.82 -18.09 7.33
C GLU A 93 15.20 -16.62 7.17
N ALA A 94 15.00 -15.84 8.24
CA ALA A 94 15.52 -14.49 8.31
C ALA A 94 17.06 -14.54 8.21
N PRO A 95 17.68 -13.60 7.48
CA PRO A 95 19.13 -13.49 7.46
C PRO A 95 19.68 -13.44 8.88
N VAL A 96 20.71 -14.24 9.17
CA VAL A 96 21.39 -14.19 10.46
C VAL A 96 21.92 -12.77 10.63
N LYS A 97 21.40 -12.06 11.64
CA LYS A 97 21.95 -10.74 12.00
C LYS A 97 23.41 -10.95 12.38
N SER A 98 24.32 -10.76 11.43
CA SER A 98 25.74 -10.64 11.75
C SER A 98 25.85 -9.44 12.68
N THR A 99 26.21 -9.72 13.94
CA THR A 99 26.58 -8.70 14.92
C THR A 99 27.95 -8.10 14.60
N THR A 100 28.18 -7.79 13.36
CA THR A 100 29.20 -6.83 12.99
C THR A 100 28.53 -5.49 13.14
N THR A 101 28.78 -4.83 14.25
CA THR A 101 28.48 -3.43 14.47
C THR A 101 29.23 -2.59 13.44
N LYS A 102 28.74 -2.60 12.19
CA LYS A 102 28.90 -1.44 11.37
C LYS A 102 28.06 -0.38 12.07
N PRO A 103 28.59 0.83 12.32
CA PRO A 103 27.78 1.91 12.87
C PRO A 103 26.50 1.91 12.03
N VAL A 104 25.33 1.88 12.70
CA VAL A 104 24.05 2.20 12.05
C VAL A 104 24.28 3.58 11.49
N GLU A 105 24.61 3.63 10.21
CA GLU A 105 24.62 4.86 9.46
C GLU A 105 23.19 5.36 9.62
N GLN A 106 23.05 6.36 10.45
CA GLN A 106 21.80 7.11 10.60
C GLN A 106 21.35 7.36 9.17
N PRO A 107 20.12 6.95 8.76
CA PRO A 107 19.74 6.96 7.35
C PRO A 107 20.17 8.31 6.80
N ALA A 108 21.09 8.27 5.84
CA ALA A 108 21.71 9.47 5.28
C ALA A 108 20.53 10.39 4.98
N GLN A 109 20.59 11.61 5.53
CA GLN A 109 19.49 12.57 5.40
C GLN A 109 19.15 12.62 3.91
N THR A 110 17.98 12.07 3.54
CA THR A 110 17.61 11.92 2.13
C THR A 110 17.70 13.31 1.52
N ASP A 111 18.62 13.50 0.59
CA ASP A 111 18.65 14.72 -0.19
C ASP A 111 17.35 14.76 -1.01
N VAL A 112 16.40 15.54 -0.52
CA VAL A 112 15.06 15.64 -1.10
C VAL A 112 15.13 16.13 -2.55
N ALA A 113 16.09 17.00 -2.86
CA ALA A 113 16.27 17.51 -4.23
C ALA A 113 16.77 16.38 -5.16
N ALA A 114 17.76 15.61 -4.71
CA ALA A 114 18.26 14.46 -5.46
C ALA A 114 17.18 13.38 -5.61
N ALA A 115 16.40 13.11 -4.57
CA ALA A 115 15.32 12.13 -4.64
C ALA A 115 14.20 12.54 -5.62
N LYS A 116 13.84 13.83 -5.68
CA LYS A 116 12.89 14.34 -6.69
C LYS A 116 13.43 14.16 -8.11
N GLN A 117 14.69 14.47 -8.33
CA GLN A 117 15.33 14.30 -9.62
C GLN A 117 15.36 12.80 -10.01
N ASP A 118 15.70 11.90 -9.09
CA ASP A 118 15.72 10.46 -9.35
C ASP A 118 14.32 9.92 -9.70
N ILE A 119 13.23 10.43 -9.10
CA ILE A 119 11.86 10.10 -9.54
C ILE A 119 11.63 10.49 -11.00
N ILE A 120 12.04 11.69 -11.39
CA ILE A 120 11.90 12.18 -12.78
C ILE A 120 12.70 11.32 -13.74
N ASP A 121 13.94 11.00 -13.39
CA ASP A 121 14.85 10.21 -14.23
C ASP A 121 14.34 8.79 -14.42
N ARG A 122 13.85 8.14 -13.36
CA ARG A 122 13.22 6.80 -13.42
C ARG A 122 11.93 6.82 -14.22
N THR A 123 11.09 7.84 -14.03
CA THR A 123 9.87 8.01 -14.85
C THR A 123 10.24 8.16 -16.32
N ASN A 124 11.22 8.97 -16.65
CA ASN A 124 11.67 9.17 -18.02
C ASN A 124 12.35 7.93 -18.62
N ALA A 125 13.03 7.12 -17.81
CA ALA A 125 13.55 5.82 -18.26
C ALA A 125 12.38 4.88 -18.63
N LEU A 126 11.40 4.76 -17.75
CA LEU A 126 10.20 3.93 -18.00
C LEU A 126 9.42 4.40 -19.23
N ARG A 127 9.29 5.71 -19.43
CA ARG A 127 8.63 6.29 -20.61
C ARG A 127 9.37 5.93 -21.89
N ARG A 128 10.70 6.05 -21.93
CA ARG A 128 11.52 5.65 -23.10
C ARG A 128 11.33 4.17 -23.44
N GLU A 129 11.36 3.30 -22.43
CA GLU A 129 11.16 1.85 -22.59
C GLU A 129 9.78 1.50 -23.18
N ASN A 130 8.78 2.36 -22.95
CA ASN A 130 7.41 2.19 -23.43
C ASN A 130 7.05 3.10 -24.62
N GLY A 131 8.04 3.69 -25.31
CA GLY A 131 7.83 4.51 -26.53
C GLY A 131 7.08 5.83 -26.29
N ALA A 132 7.16 6.38 -25.07
CA ALA A 132 6.67 7.71 -24.74
C ALA A 132 7.83 8.71 -24.66
N ALA A 133 7.57 9.97 -25.04
CA ALA A 133 8.57 11.04 -24.95
C ALA A 133 8.91 11.36 -23.48
N ALA A 134 10.16 11.73 -23.23
CA ALA A 134 10.58 12.16 -21.90
C ALA A 134 9.86 13.45 -21.49
N LEU A 135 9.50 13.54 -20.21
CA LEU A 135 8.90 14.73 -19.62
C LEU A 135 10.00 15.73 -19.25
N ARG A 136 9.71 17.01 -19.46
CA ARG A 136 10.55 18.12 -18.99
C ARG A 136 10.09 18.57 -17.60
N VAL A 137 11.03 19.00 -16.80
CA VAL A 137 10.70 19.61 -15.50
C VAL A 137 10.02 20.96 -15.72
N ASN A 138 8.93 21.19 -14.99
CA ASN A 138 8.22 22.44 -14.95
C ASN A 138 8.14 22.95 -13.50
N ASP A 139 8.70 24.13 -13.24
CA ASP A 139 8.80 24.68 -11.89
C ASP A 139 7.44 24.91 -11.23
N LYS A 140 6.41 25.29 -12.00
CA LYS A 140 5.04 25.42 -11.45
C LYS A 140 4.48 24.05 -11.01
N LEU A 141 4.73 23.00 -11.80
CA LEU A 141 4.33 21.65 -11.43
C LEU A 141 5.14 21.11 -10.25
N MET A 142 6.45 21.47 -10.16
CA MET A 142 7.26 21.14 -8.97
C MET A 142 6.69 21.79 -7.71
N GLN A 143 6.29 23.04 -7.78
CA GLN A 143 5.64 23.74 -6.65
C GLN A 143 4.27 23.13 -6.32
N ALA A 144 3.45 22.86 -7.31
CA ALA A 144 2.13 22.25 -7.13
C ALA A 144 2.24 20.87 -6.47
N ALA A 145 3.13 20.01 -6.97
CA ALA A 145 3.36 18.69 -6.40
C ALA A 145 3.91 18.77 -4.96
N GLN A 146 4.77 19.77 -4.66
CA GLN A 146 5.27 19.97 -3.30
C GLN A 146 4.14 20.39 -2.36
N VAL A 147 3.30 21.35 -2.75
CA VAL A 147 2.11 21.73 -1.94
C VAL A 147 1.25 20.51 -1.63
N ARG A 148 1.01 19.63 -2.60
CA ARG A 148 0.23 18.42 -2.39
C ARG A 148 0.90 17.44 -1.42
N ALA A 149 2.21 17.24 -1.54
CA ALA A 149 2.97 16.39 -0.62
C ALA A 149 2.93 16.94 0.81
N ASP A 150 3.07 18.26 0.98
CA ASP A 150 3.03 18.94 2.28
C ASP A 150 1.64 18.88 2.92
N GLU A 151 0.58 19.06 2.12
CA GLU A 151 -0.80 18.92 2.58
C GLU A 151 -1.07 17.52 3.14
N MET A 152 -0.67 16.47 2.43
CA MET A 152 -0.85 15.10 2.88
C MET A 152 0.01 14.79 4.12
N ALA A 153 1.24 15.26 4.14
CA ALA A 153 2.16 15.04 5.26
C ALA A 153 1.69 15.73 6.54
N SER A 154 1.14 16.95 6.44
CA SER A 154 0.68 17.73 7.60
C SER A 154 -0.68 17.29 8.13
N SER A 155 -1.55 16.76 7.26
CA SER A 155 -2.88 16.29 7.64
C SER A 155 -2.94 14.79 7.96
N SER A 156 -1.89 14.04 7.64
CA SER A 156 -1.86 12.56 7.62
C SER A 156 -2.91 11.92 6.69
N VAL A 157 -3.58 12.72 5.84
CA VAL A 157 -4.62 12.24 4.92
C VAL A 157 -4.02 11.92 3.57
N TYR A 158 -4.06 10.63 3.19
CA TYR A 158 -3.62 10.14 1.88
C TYR A 158 -4.78 10.14 0.90
N SER A 159 -4.91 11.18 0.06
CA SER A 159 -6.06 11.37 -0.82
C SER A 159 -5.74 12.25 -2.02
N HIS A 160 -6.43 12.00 -3.16
CA HIS A 160 -6.49 12.92 -4.29
C HIS A 160 -7.39 14.15 -4.04
N THR A 161 -8.14 14.17 -2.95
CA THR A 161 -8.87 15.36 -2.50
C THR A 161 -7.99 16.14 -1.54
N ARG A 162 -7.91 17.46 -1.71
CA ARG A 162 -7.15 18.34 -0.82
C ARG A 162 -7.83 18.46 0.55
N PRO A 163 -7.10 18.81 1.62
CA PRO A 163 -7.70 18.96 2.95
C PRO A 163 -8.85 19.97 3.03
N ASP A 164 -8.88 20.95 2.14
CA ASP A 164 -9.95 21.95 2.03
C ASP A 164 -11.15 21.48 1.20
N GLY A 165 -11.16 20.21 0.76
CA GLY A 165 -12.22 19.60 -0.05
C GLY A 165 -12.13 19.87 -1.54
N ARG A 166 -11.19 20.68 -2.01
CA ARG A 166 -10.99 20.94 -3.44
C ARG A 166 -10.33 19.74 -4.13
N ARG A 167 -10.43 19.71 -5.46
CA ARG A 167 -9.74 18.71 -6.28
C ARG A 167 -8.22 18.92 -6.23
N ASN A 168 -7.46 17.84 -6.34
CA ASN A 168 -6.00 17.87 -6.44
C ASN A 168 -5.48 18.85 -7.50
N THR A 169 -6.13 18.89 -8.67
CA THR A 169 -5.77 19.79 -9.78
C THR A 169 -5.88 21.28 -9.46
N SER A 170 -6.56 21.67 -8.37
CA SER A 170 -6.70 23.08 -7.97
C SER A 170 -5.41 23.73 -7.42
N VAL A 171 -4.32 22.99 -7.32
CA VAL A 171 -2.98 23.53 -6.94
C VAL A 171 -2.24 24.16 -8.12
N THR A 172 -2.73 24.01 -9.34
CA THR A 172 -2.10 24.51 -10.55
C THR A 172 -3.14 25.07 -11.53
N ASP A 173 -2.72 25.96 -12.40
CA ASP A 173 -3.48 26.50 -13.51
C ASP A 173 -3.31 25.69 -14.82
N CYS A 174 -2.56 24.58 -14.77
CA CYS A 174 -2.38 23.72 -15.93
C CYS A 174 -3.72 23.06 -16.32
N PRO A 175 -4.18 23.21 -17.57
CA PRO A 175 -5.52 22.75 -17.97
C PRO A 175 -5.61 21.23 -18.14
N TYR A 176 -4.48 20.55 -18.33
CA TYR A 176 -4.40 19.10 -18.54
C TYR A 176 -3.31 18.51 -17.66
N VAL A 177 -3.70 17.98 -16.52
CA VAL A 177 -2.79 17.47 -15.50
C VAL A 177 -3.35 16.21 -14.87
N GLY A 178 -2.49 15.22 -14.61
CA GLY A 178 -2.74 14.05 -13.78
C GLY A 178 -1.97 14.14 -12.47
N GLU A 179 -2.31 13.31 -11.52
CA GLU A 179 -1.60 13.19 -10.25
C GLU A 179 -1.37 11.72 -9.91
N ASN A 180 -0.13 11.36 -9.63
CA ASN A 180 0.23 10.13 -8.97
C ASN A 180 0.65 10.45 -7.54
N ILE A 181 0.09 9.75 -6.56
CA ILE A 181 0.47 9.86 -5.16
C ILE A 181 1.01 8.52 -4.64
N HIS A 182 1.95 8.58 -3.71
CA HIS A 182 2.46 7.41 -2.99
C HIS A 182 2.77 7.77 -1.55
N ARG A 183 2.40 6.90 -0.61
CA ARG A 183 2.77 6.99 0.79
C ARG A 183 3.52 5.71 1.17
N ILE A 184 4.70 5.85 1.75
CA ILE A 184 5.51 4.72 2.18
C ILE A 184 6.14 4.97 3.54
N ALA A 185 5.90 4.07 4.50
CA ALA A 185 6.55 4.09 5.79
C ALA A 185 8.04 3.73 5.66
N ASP A 186 8.88 4.29 6.53
CA ASP A 186 10.33 4.06 6.49
C ASP A 186 10.71 2.58 6.54
N TRP A 187 10.04 1.83 7.39
CA TRP A 187 10.28 0.39 7.52
C TRP A 187 9.94 -0.39 6.23
N ALA A 188 9.03 0.13 5.41
CA ALA A 188 8.60 -0.50 4.17
C ALA A 188 9.53 -0.21 2.98
N LEU A 189 10.49 0.71 3.13
CA LEU A 189 11.50 0.97 2.10
C LEU A 189 12.45 -0.21 1.87
N GLN A 190 12.74 -0.98 2.92
CA GLN A 190 13.54 -2.21 2.83
C GLN A 190 14.85 -2.05 2.06
N GLY A 191 15.55 -0.93 2.30
CA GLY A 191 16.80 -0.60 1.63
C GLY A 191 16.66 0.06 0.26
N LYS A 192 15.46 0.20 -0.28
CA LYS A 192 15.19 1.00 -1.48
C LYS A 192 15.21 2.49 -1.14
N SER A 193 15.55 3.32 -2.11
CA SER A 193 15.31 4.76 -2.01
C SER A 193 13.80 5.05 -2.09
N VAL A 194 13.38 6.20 -1.56
CA VAL A 194 11.99 6.66 -1.67
C VAL A 194 11.57 6.83 -3.13
N SER A 195 12.47 7.28 -3.98
CA SER A 195 12.25 7.47 -5.42
C SER A 195 12.02 6.15 -6.15
N GLU A 196 12.85 5.15 -5.84
CA GLU A 196 12.68 3.80 -6.39
C GLU A 196 11.34 3.20 -5.96
N ALA A 197 11.00 3.29 -4.68
CA ALA A 197 9.75 2.75 -4.15
C ALA A 197 8.52 3.42 -4.77
N ALA A 198 8.55 4.76 -4.94
CA ALA A 198 7.44 5.51 -5.53
C ALA A 198 7.20 5.11 -6.99
N VAL A 199 8.23 5.16 -7.84
CA VAL A 199 8.08 4.85 -9.27
C VAL A 199 7.74 3.38 -9.49
N TRP A 200 8.33 2.47 -8.72
CA TRP A 200 7.98 1.05 -8.75
C TRP A 200 6.51 0.82 -8.40
N SER A 201 6.01 1.43 -7.33
CA SER A 201 4.62 1.33 -6.91
C SER A 201 3.66 1.87 -7.98
N TRP A 202 3.96 3.04 -8.54
CA TRP A 202 3.15 3.63 -9.60
C TRP A 202 3.14 2.76 -10.87
N ASN A 203 4.26 2.17 -11.23
CA ASN A 203 4.34 1.29 -12.41
C ASN A 203 3.53 -0.01 -12.25
N LEU A 204 3.33 -0.49 -11.03
CA LEU A 204 2.51 -1.69 -10.75
C LEU A 204 1.00 -1.41 -10.73
N SER A 205 0.59 -0.18 -10.52
CA SER A 205 -0.82 0.23 -10.45
C SER A 205 -1.30 0.72 -11.81
N GLY A 206 -2.33 0.11 -12.39
CA GLY A 206 -2.82 0.42 -13.75
C GLY A 206 -3.07 1.91 -13.96
N GLY A 207 -3.86 2.55 -13.09
CA GLY A 207 -4.17 3.98 -13.24
C GLY A 207 -2.97 4.90 -13.04
N HIS A 208 -2.06 4.59 -12.10
CA HIS A 208 -0.82 5.35 -11.94
C HIS A 208 0.13 5.14 -13.12
N ARG A 209 0.22 3.92 -13.62
CA ARG A 209 1.02 3.59 -14.80
C ARG A 209 0.52 4.30 -16.05
N ASP A 210 -0.78 4.40 -16.23
CA ASP A 210 -1.38 5.13 -17.35
C ASP A 210 -0.98 6.62 -17.29
N ASN A 211 -0.96 7.24 -16.12
CA ASN A 211 -0.45 8.60 -15.93
C ASN A 211 1.05 8.69 -16.25
N LEU A 212 1.89 7.75 -15.77
CA LEU A 212 3.32 7.74 -16.07
C LEU A 212 3.60 7.71 -17.57
N LEU A 213 2.78 6.96 -18.33
CA LEU A 213 2.99 6.69 -19.75
C LEU A 213 2.12 7.54 -20.68
N GLU A 214 1.25 8.43 -20.14
CA GLU A 214 0.38 9.29 -20.94
C GLU A 214 1.19 10.11 -21.96
N LYS A 215 0.96 9.85 -23.24
CA LYS A 215 1.78 10.39 -24.34
C LYS A 215 1.56 11.88 -24.58
N ASN A 216 0.40 12.41 -24.15
CA ASN A 216 0.07 13.82 -24.29
C ASN A 216 0.74 14.69 -23.18
N TYR A 217 1.30 14.07 -22.14
CA TYR A 217 2.08 14.83 -21.17
C TYR A 217 3.48 15.15 -21.72
N ALA A 218 3.86 16.42 -21.57
CA ALA A 218 5.16 16.94 -22.00
C ALA A 218 6.02 17.39 -20.80
N GLU A 219 5.41 17.61 -19.64
CA GLU A 219 6.05 18.19 -18.47
C GLU A 219 5.66 17.47 -17.20
N THR A 220 6.50 17.60 -16.17
CA THR A 220 6.27 16.98 -14.87
C THR A 220 6.80 17.88 -13.73
N GLY A 221 6.25 17.64 -12.54
CA GLY A 221 6.79 18.12 -11.28
C GLY A 221 6.69 17.04 -10.22
N VAL A 222 7.57 17.09 -9.22
CA VAL A 222 7.64 16.12 -8.13
C VAL A 222 7.70 16.82 -6.79
N GLY A 223 6.87 16.38 -5.86
CA GLY A 223 6.84 16.78 -4.45
C GLY A 223 7.18 15.62 -3.54
N LEU A 224 7.99 15.86 -2.52
CA LEU A 224 8.31 14.91 -1.45
C LEU A 224 8.19 15.60 -0.10
N SER A 225 7.50 14.98 0.84
CA SER A 225 7.38 15.47 2.21
C SER A 225 7.44 14.34 3.23
N ARG A 226 8.03 14.66 4.38
CA ARG A 226 8.03 13.76 5.55
C ARG A 226 6.82 14.03 6.42
N GLY A 227 6.21 12.97 6.91
CA GLY A 227 5.08 13.05 7.83
C GLY A 227 4.93 11.76 8.61
N VAL A 228 3.74 11.58 9.16
CA VAL A 228 3.31 10.34 9.80
C VAL A 228 2.06 9.82 9.10
N ASN A 229 1.87 8.51 9.10
CA ASN A 229 0.63 7.92 8.60
C ASN A 229 -0.44 7.86 9.71
N ASP A 230 -1.60 7.31 9.39
CA ASP A 230 -2.76 7.17 10.29
C ASP A 230 -2.44 6.34 11.55
N SER A 231 -1.38 5.54 11.52
CA SER A 231 -0.89 4.73 12.65
C SER A 231 0.22 5.43 13.44
N GLY A 232 0.60 6.67 13.08
CA GLY A 232 1.68 7.43 13.72
C GLY A 232 3.08 7.01 13.28
N GLU A 233 3.22 6.20 12.23
CA GLU A 233 4.52 5.76 11.71
C GLU A 233 5.12 6.80 10.78
N ALA A 234 6.43 7.06 10.92
CA ALA A 234 7.16 7.97 10.02
C ALA A 234 7.11 7.45 8.57
N CYS A 235 6.75 8.32 7.66
CA CYS A 235 6.57 7.98 6.26
C CYS A 235 6.92 9.13 5.31
N TRP A 236 7.07 8.80 4.03
CA TRP A 236 7.18 9.73 2.93
C TRP A 236 5.85 9.86 2.19
N TYR A 237 5.52 11.06 1.80
CA TYR A 237 4.46 11.39 0.86
C TYR A 237 5.08 11.87 -0.44
N CYS A 238 4.82 11.14 -1.52
CA CYS A 238 5.38 11.40 -2.85
C CYS A 238 4.25 11.78 -3.79
N VAL A 239 4.47 12.82 -4.61
CA VAL A 239 3.52 13.30 -5.61
C VAL A 239 4.25 13.55 -6.92
N GLN A 240 3.64 13.13 -8.02
CA GLN A 240 4.05 13.49 -9.36
C GLN A 240 2.86 13.98 -10.16
#